data_db0b9067bf4d37bbfdaf9f4b9677c38c
#
_entry.id   db0b9067bf4d37bbfdaf9f4b9677c38c
#
_cell.length_a   1.000
_cell.length_b   1.000
_cell.length_c   1.000
_cell.angle_alpha   90.00
_cell.angle_beta   90.00
_cell.angle_gamma   90.00
#
_symmetry.space_group_name_H-M   'P 1'
#
loop_
_entity.id
_entity.type
_entity.pdbx_description
1 polymer ?
#
loop_
_entity_poly.entity_id
_entity_poly.type
_entity_poly.pdbx_seq_one_letter_code
_entity_poly.pdbx_strand_id
1 'polypeptide(L)'
;MAKQLKRWQGWLLFFGVMVVVFVLGMTVSSLMERRAEVASIFNNRKVKMDSIEVDNQKFKEDFPLEYETWAQTSDTTFESEFNGSQKKDVLAQRPEMAILWAGYAFSWDYNSPRGHRHAVEDIREILRTGAPGVTPGKEPQPGTCWTCKGPDVPRLMAQMGPAAFYQAKWSDWGNQMMNTVGCADCHDPKTMDLRPARPALYEAWQRRGMDVKKASHQEMRSLVCAQCHTEYYFQKGTNYLTFPQDSGVTVEAMEKYYDKIGFYDYIHALSRTPILKAQHPGYELSQMGIHYQRGVSCADCHMPYITKGGIKYTDHHIMSPLAHIDRTCQTCHRQDAETLRQNVYERQRKCNEIRDRVEKELAAAHIEAKFAWDKGATEAEMKPVLDLLRKSQWRWDFAVASHGASFHAPQEVTRILGHSLDFAQQARLRISKILARHGYFGDVPLPDISTKAKAQAYLGLNMNQKVGDKQKFLNTIVPAWVKQAKAAHRAVEM
;
A
#
# COMPACT_ATOMS: atom_id res chain seq x y z
N MET A 1 -30.82 -43.40 -42.45
CA MET A 1 -31.28 -44.57 -41.67
C MET A 1 -30.92 -44.41 -40.22
N ALA A 2 -31.84 -44.06 -39.36
CA ALA A 2 -31.62 -43.98 -37.93
C ALA A 2 -31.48 -45.41 -37.38
N LYS A 3 -30.33 -45.75 -36.78
CA LYS A 3 -30.11 -47.01 -36.08
C LYS A 3 -31.11 -47.14 -34.94
N GLN A 4 -32.05 -48.05 -34.97
CA GLN A 4 -32.93 -48.34 -33.84
C GLN A 4 -32.09 -48.87 -32.67
N LEU A 5 -32.14 -48.12 -31.51
CA LEU A 5 -31.52 -48.53 -30.27
C LEU A 5 -32.09 -49.85 -29.79
N LYS A 6 -31.24 -50.81 -29.40
CA LYS A 6 -31.66 -52.01 -28.73
C LYS A 6 -32.36 -51.70 -27.42
N ARG A 7 -33.41 -52.44 -27.05
CA ARG A 7 -34.26 -52.18 -25.87
C ARG A 7 -33.45 -51.98 -24.57
N TRP A 8 -32.37 -52.71 -24.38
CA TRP A 8 -31.45 -52.56 -23.22
C TRP A 8 -30.64 -51.24 -23.24
N GLN A 9 -30.27 -50.74 -24.43
CA GLN A 9 -29.60 -49.43 -24.60
C GLN A 9 -30.53 -48.27 -24.25
N GLY A 10 -31.84 -48.42 -24.53
CA GLY A 10 -32.86 -47.46 -24.08
C GLY A 10 -32.97 -47.37 -22.57
N TRP A 11 -32.94 -48.54 -21.91
CA TRP A 11 -32.95 -48.56 -20.43
C TRP A 11 -31.67 -47.97 -19.81
N LEU A 12 -30.50 -48.25 -20.37
CA LEU A 12 -29.23 -47.63 -19.92
C LEU A 12 -29.23 -46.11 -20.08
N LEU A 13 -29.74 -45.62 -21.22
CA LEU A 13 -29.87 -44.19 -21.46
C LEU A 13 -30.85 -43.56 -20.44
N PHE A 14 -32.00 -44.21 -20.21
CA PHE A 14 -32.99 -43.74 -19.23
C PHE A 14 -32.41 -43.65 -17.84
N PHE A 15 -31.73 -44.69 -17.33
CA PHE A 15 -31.11 -44.67 -16.00
C PHE A 15 -29.97 -43.69 -15.94
N GLY A 16 -29.15 -43.53 -16.98
CA GLY A 16 -28.09 -42.53 -17.05
C GLY A 16 -28.64 -41.10 -16.96
N VAL A 17 -29.69 -40.79 -17.68
CA VAL A 17 -30.37 -39.47 -17.60
C VAL A 17 -30.98 -39.27 -16.22
N MET A 18 -31.61 -40.28 -15.62
CA MET A 18 -32.17 -40.18 -14.26
C MET A 18 -31.10 -39.90 -13.22
N VAL A 19 -29.93 -40.52 -13.29
CA VAL A 19 -28.80 -40.26 -12.40
C VAL A 19 -28.29 -38.83 -12.57
N VAL A 20 -28.14 -38.36 -13.82
CA VAL A 20 -27.70 -36.97 -14.09
C VAL A 20 -28.71 -35.96 -13.53
N VAL A 21 -30.02 -36.19 -13.77
CA VAL A 21 -31.08 -35.29 -13.24
C VAL A 21 -31.10 -35.30 -11.71
N PHE A 22 -30.94 -36.49 -11.11
CA PHE A 22 -30.87 -36.62 -9.64
C PHE A 22 -29.67 -35.87 -9.04
N VAL A 23 -28.48 -36.05 -9.63
CA VAL A 23 -27.26 -35.34 -9.19
C VAL A 23 -27.40 -33.83 -9.38
N LEU A 24 -27.94 -33.36 -10.49
CA LEU A 24 -28.23 -31.94 -10.71
C LEU A 24 -29.26 -31.41 -9.72
N GLY A 25 -30.31 -32.15 -9.44
CA GLY A 25 -31.32 -31.80 -8.43
C GLY A 25 -30.74 -31.68 -7.03
N MET A 26 -29.89 -32.63 -6.64
CA MET A 26 -29.19 -32.57 -5.33
C MET A 26 -28.23 -31.39 -5.25
N THR A 27 -27.48 -31.08 -6.31
CA THR A 27 -26.59 -29.94 -6.35
C THR A 27 -27.33 -28.62 -6.27
N VAL A 28 -28.42 -28.45 -6.99
CA VAL A 28 -29.30 -27.28 -6.96
C VAL A 28 -29.92 -27.12 -5.58
N SER A 29 -30.45 -28.20 -4.98
CA SER A 29 -31.01 -28.18 -3.62
C SER A 29 -29.99 -27.74 -2.58
N SER A 30 -28.77 -28.32 -2.61
CA SER A 30 -27.68 -27.95 -1.72
C SER A 30 -27.25 -26.49 -1.87
N LEU A 31 -27.26 -25.96 -3.10
CA LEU A 31 -26.96 -24.55 -3.35
C LEU A 31 -28.06 -23.62 -2.82
N MET A 32 -29.34 -24.05 -2.96
CA MET A 32 -30.49 -23.27 -2.43
C MET A 32 -30.53 -23.27 -0.90
N GLU A 33 -30.27 -24.42 -0.26
CA GLU A 33 -30.15 -24.53 1.19
C GLU A 33 -29.03 -23.62 1.72
N ARG A 34 -27.84 -23.68 1.14
CA ARG A 34 -26.72 -22.80 1.52
C ARG A 34 -27.05 -21.30 1.33
N ARG A 35 -27.77 -20.95 0.26
CA ARG A 35 -28.23 -19.56 0.07
C ARG A 35 -29.29 -19.16 1.11
N ALA A 36 -30.19 -20.06 1.48
CA ALA A 36 -31.19 -19.81 2.50
C ALA A 36 -30.59 -19.70 3.90
N GLU A 37 -29.58 -20.53 4.23
CA GLU A 37 -28.81 -20.44 5.47
C GLU A 37 -28.07 -19.10 5.57
N VAL A 38 -27.36 -18.71 4.51
CA VAL A 38 -26.68 -17.40 4.44
C VAL A 38 -27.69 -16.26 4.57
N ALA A 39 -28.81 -16.32 3.84
CA ALA A 39 -29.85 -15.31 3.95
C ALA A 39 -30.49 -15.25 5.34
N SER A 40 -30.65 -16.39 6.03
CA SER A 40 -31.18 -16.42 7.40
C SER A 40 -30.21 -15.80 8.41
N ILE A 41 -28.90 -16.01 8.24
CA ILE A 41 -27.87 -15.37 9.07
C ILE A 41 -27.92 -13.83 8.88
N PHE A 42 -28.01 -13.36 7.64
CA PHE A 42 -28.11 -11.93 7.35
C PHE A 42 -29.44 -11.28 7.76
N ASN A 43 -30.55 -12.02 7.75
CA ASN A 43 -31.85 -11.51 8.17
C ASN A 43 -32.02 -11.46 9.71
N ASN A 44 -31.21 -12.21 10.47
CA ASN A 44 -31.25 -12.27 11.93
C ASN A 44 -30.15 -11.45 12.60
N ARG A 45 -29.75 -10.32 12.01
CA ARG A 45 -28.77 -9.43 12.64
C ARG A 45 -29.25 -8.97 14.00
N LYS A 46 -28.39 -9.13 15.01
CA LYS A 46 -28.62 -8.71 16.38
C LYS A 46 -28.45 -7.20 16.56
N VAL A 47 -27.54 -6.62 15.76
CA VAL A 47 -27.17 -5.21 15.85
C VAL A 47 -27.61 -4.46 14.60
N LYS A 48 -28.33 -3.34 14.82
CA LYS A 48 -28.68 -2.42 13.75
C LYS A 48 -27.44 -1.58 13.41
N MET A 49 -26.97 -1.71 12.17
CA MET A 49 -25.84 -0.94 11.65
C MET A 49 -26.31 0.29 10.89
N ASP A 50 -25.59 1.39 11.05
CA ASP A 50 -25.73 2.57 10.22
C ASP A 50 -25.06 2.36 8.85
N SER A 51 -25.39 3.22 7.87
CA SER A 51 -24.76 3.14 6.53
C SER A 51 -23.25 3.44 6.55
N ILE A 52 -22.78 4.09 7.60
CA ILE A 52 -21.36 4.34 7.88
C ILE A 52 -21.16 4.01 9.36
N GLU A 53 -20.69 2.81 9.64
CA GLU A 53 -20.40 2.37 11.00
C GLU A 53 -18.89 2.46 11.25
N VAL A 54 -18.50 3.17 12.28
CA VAL A 54 -17.08 3.36 12.63
C VAL A 54 -16.61 2.45 13.75
N ASP A 55 -17.55 1.94 14.56
CA ASP A 55 -17.24 1.09 15.70
C ASP A 55 -17.13 -0.37 15.26
N ASN A 56 -15.90 -0.85 15.13
CA ASN A 56 -15.64 -2.23 14.76
C ASN A 56 -16.18 -3.24 15.80
N GLN A 57 -16.35 -2.86 17.07
CA GLN A 57 -16.85 -3.75 18.11
C GLN A 57 -18.31 -4.17 17.88
N LYS A 58 -19.11 -3.32 17.24
CA LYS A 58 -20.50 -3.65 16.90
C LYS A 58 -20.61 -4.86 15.98
N PHE A 59 -19.61 -5.05 15.09
CA PHE A 59 -19.61 -6.19 14.18
C PHE A 59 -19.33 -7.53 14.89
N LYS A 60 -18.75 -7.51 16.09
CA LYS A 60 -18.42 -8.72 16.87
C LYS A 60 -19.65 -9.56 17.21
N GLU A 61 -20.80 -8.95 17.42
CA GLU A 61 -22.03 -9.67 17.81
C GLU A 61 -22.59 -10.49 16.65
N ASP A 62 -22.48 -10.00 15.43
CA ASP A 62 -22.98 -10.66 14.22
C ASP A 62 -21.91 -11.51 13.52
N PHE A 63 -20.63 -11.12 13.63
CA PHE A 63 -19.48 -11.74 12.95
C PHE A 63 -18.33 -12.03 13.93
N PRO A 64 -18.54 -12.85 14.98
CA PRO A 64 -17.55 -13.05 16.03
C PRO A 64 -16.25 -13.71 15.54
N LEU A 65 -16.30 -14.59 14.54
CA LEU A 65 -15.13 -15.29 14.02
C LEU A 65 -14.24 -14.38 13.17
N GLU A 66 -14.86 -13.59 12.30
CA GLU A 66 -14.17 -12.59 11.47
C GLU A 66 -13.59 -11.46 12.34
N TYR A 67 -14.34 -11.01 13.36
CA TYR A 67 -13.84 -10.03 14.33
C TYR A 67 -12.63 -10.54 15.12
N GLU A 68 -12.68 -11.80 15.58
CA GLU A 68 -11.57 -12.42 16.32
C GLU A 68 -10.29 -12.44 15.48
N THR A 69 -10.37 -12.85 14.22
CA THR A 69 -9.22 -12.88 13.32
C THR A 69 -8.77 -11.47 12.89
N TRP A 70 -9.70 -10.54 12.67
CA TRP A 70 -9.36 -9.14 12.43
C TRP A 70 -8.61 -8.52 13.62
N ALA A 71 -9.03 -8.80 14.85
CA ALA A 71 -8.36 -8.30 16.06
C ALA A 71 -6.90 -8.78 16.15
N GLN A 72 -6.57 -9.95 15.57
CA GLN A 72 -5.20 -10.49 15.49
C GLN A 72 -4.27 -9.65 14.58
N THR A 73 -4.78 -8.72 13.77
CA THR A 73 -3.93 -7.76 13.04
C THR A 73 -3.15 -6.82 13.98
N SER A 74 -3.40 -6.89 15.30
CA SER A 74 -2.57 -6.27 16.33
C SER A 74 -1.30 -7.08 16.66
N ASP A 75 -1.20 -8.34 16.24
CA ASP A 75 -0.02 -9.17 16.47
C ASP A 75 1.15 -8.72 15.59
N THR A 76 2.24 -8.33 16.25
CA THR A 76 3.47 -7.87 15.62
C THR A 76 4.61 -8.88 15.73
N THR A 77 4.33 -10.12 16.09
CA THR A 77 5.36 -11.14 16.36
C THR A 77 5.88 -11.83 15.11
N PHE A 78 5.11 -11.85 14.02
CA PHE A 78 5.53 -12.52 12.79
C PHE A 78 6.70 -11.78 12.12
N GLU A 79 7.74 -12.53 11.80
CA GLU A 79 8.90 -12.07 11.05
C GLU A 79 9.26 -13.06 9.95
N SER A 80 9.64 -12.54 8.80
CA SER A 80 10.26 -13.27 7.69
C SER A 80 11.60 -12.61 7.33
N GLU A 81 12.36 -13.20 6.42
CA GLU A 81 13.69 -12.69 6.06
C GLU A 81 13.69 -11.21 5.64
N PHE A 82 12.66 -10.77 4.92
CA PHE A 82 12.60 -9.40 4.36
C PHE A 82 11.42 -8.57 4.85
N ASN A 83 10.37 -9.20 5.35
CA ASN A 83 9.13 -8.55 5.76
C ASN A 83 8.64 -9.11 7.09
N GLY A 84 7.54 -8.60 7.59
CA GLY A 84 6.93 -9.07 8.82
C GLY A 84 5.90 -8.09 9.34
N SER A 85 5.40 -8.33 10.55
CA SER A 85 4.48 -7.44 11.25
C SER A 85 5.20 -6.55 12.28
N GLN A 86 6.52 -6.67 12.41
CA GLN A 86 7.32 -5.86 13.34
C GLN A 86 7.58 -4.46 12.79
N LYS A 87 7.54 -3.46 13.66
CA LYS A 87 7.98 -2.11 13.33
C LYS A 87 9.49 -2.07 13.23
N LYS A 88 10.01 -1.90 12.02
CA LYS A 88 11.44 -1.80 11.74
C LYS A 88 11.76 -0.40 11.21
N ASP A 89 12.85 0.19 11.69
CA ASP A 89 13.38 1.44 11.14
C ASP A 89 14.12 1.14 9.82
N VAL A 90 13.44 1.40 8.70
CA VAL A 90 13.97 1.10 7.37
C VAL A 90 15.16 1.99 7.02
N LEU A 91 15.19 3.25 7.51
CA LEU A 91 16.34 4.14 7.29
C LEU A 91 17.60 3.69 8.05
N ALA A 92 17.43 2.97 9.18
CA ALA A 92 18.56 2.37 9.88
C ALA A 92 19.14 1.17 9.11
N GLN A 93 18.29 0.42 8.41
CA GLN A 93 18.72 -0.70 7.57
C GLN A 93 19.31 -0.25 6.22
N ARG A 94 18.83 0.86 5.68
CA ARG A 94 19.13 1.39 4.34
C ARG A 94 19.32 2.90 4.41
N PRO A 95 20.46 3.38 4.93
CA PRO A 95 20.70 4.80 5.20
C PRO A 95 20.74 5.68 3.94
N GLU A 96 21.06 5.11 2.78
CA GLU A 96 21.00 5.78 1.46
C GLU A 96 19.62 6.41 1.21
N MET A 97 18.54 5.80 1.70
CA MET A 97 17.18 6.31 1.51
C MET A 97 16.98 7.70 2.14
N ALA A 98 17.70 8.03 3.22
CA ALA A 98 17.66 9.39 3.79
C ALA A 98 18.18 10.42 2.79
N ILE A 99 19.23 10.08 2.03
CA ILE A 99 19.76 10.93 0.95
C ILE A 99 18.76 11.02 -0.20
N LEU A 100 18.18 9.90 -0.64
CA LEU A 100 17.23 9.87 -1.77
C LEU A 100 15.99 10.74 -1.51
N TRP A 101 15.61 10.91 -0.27
CA TRP A 101 14.49 11.77 0.13
C TRP A 101 14.91 13.10 0.75
N ALA A 102 16.14 13.57 0.47
CA ALA A 102 16.64 14.85 0.98
C ALA A 102 15.74 16.03 0.58
N GLY A 103 15.27 16.80 1.55
CA GLY A 103 14.29 17.87 1.35
C GLY A 103 12.83 17.46 1.56
N TYR A 104 12.57 16.19 1.81
CA TYR A 104 11.24 15.66 2.09
C TYR A 104 11.18 14.95 3.45
N ALA A 105 10.03 14.96 4.10
CA ALA A 105 9.90 14.45 5.47
C ALA A 105 10.21 12.95 5.62
N PHE A 106 10.24 12.19 4.53
CA PHE A 106 10.65 10.78 4.52
C PHE A 106 12.13 10.56 4.84
N SER A 107 12.99 11.57 4.68
CA SER A 107 14.38 11.54 5.15
C SER A 107 14.51 11.54 6.69
N TRP A 108 13.45 11.88 7.41
CA TRP A 108 13.44 11.90 8.88
C TRP A 108 13.14 10.52 9.45
N ASP A 109 12.16 9.83 8.87
CA ASP A 109 11.63 8.59 9.41
C ASP A 109 10.87 7.79 8.37
N TYR A 110 11.18 6.50 8.29
CA TYR A 110 10.47 5.55 7.45
C TYR A 110 10.48 4.18 8.11
N ASN A 111 9.32 3.73 8.59
CA ASN A 111 9.16 2.49 9.30
C ASN A 111 8.32 1.50 8.50
N SER A 112 8.59 0.20 8.66
CA SER A 112 7.73 -0.84 8.13
C SER A 112 6.36 -0.82 8.81
N PRO A 113 5.26 -1.13 8.09
CA PRO A 113 3.92 -1.19 8.67
C PRO A 113 3.77 -2.40 9.60
N ARG A 114 2.96 -2.27 10.65
CA ARG A 114 2.71 -3.34 11.62
C ARG A 114 1.47 -4.18 11.31
N GLY A 115 0.42 -3.59 10.80
CA GLY A 115 -0.87 -4.21 10.55
C GLY A 115 -2.01 -3.20 10.72
N HIS A 116 -3.21 -3.56 10.31
CA HIS A 116 -4.35 -2.63 10.24
C HIS A 116 -4.73 -2.04 11.61
N ARG A 117 -4.61 -2.81 12.70
CA ARG A 117 -4.91 -2.34 14.06
C ARG A 117 -4.01 -1.18 14.52
N HIS A 118 -2.82 -1.05 13.94
CA HIS A 118 -1.87 0.00 14.29
C HIS A 118 -1.94 1.23 13.36
N ALA A 119 -2.85 1.26 12.38
CA ALA A 119 -2.85 2.29 11.34
C ALA A 119 -2.97 3.73 11.88
N VAL A 120 -3.78 3.95 12.94
CA VAL A 120 -3.96 5.26 13.59
C VAL A 120 -2.79 5.58 14.51
N GLU A 121 -2.29 4.60 15.25
CA GLU A 121 -1.13 4.76 16.13
C GLU A 121 0.13 5.11 15.32
N ASP A 122 0.46 4.30 14.29
CA ASP A 122 1.65 4.48 13.47
C ASP A 122 1.72 5.86 12.80
N ILE A 123 0.60 6.36 12.27
CA ILE A 123 0.61 7.68 11.62
C ILE A 123 0.77 8.83 12.63
N ARG A 124 0.41 8.63 13.88
CA ARG A 124 0.67 9.60 14.97
C ARG A 124 2.11 9.56 15.45
N GLU A 125 2.69 8.38 15.55
CA GLU A 125 4.06 8.18 16.03
C GLU A 125 5.12 8.64 15.04
N ILE A 126 4.87 8.47 13.73
CA ILE A 126 5.89 8.74 12.71
C ILE A 126 6.27 10.23 12.65
N LEU A 127 7.58 10.50 12.53
CA LEU A 127 8.09 11.89 12.53
C LEU A 127 7.57 12.71 11.35
N ARG A 128 7.25 12.06 10.24
CA ARG A 128 6.78 12.72 9.00
C ARG A 128 5.53 13.57 9.18
N THR A 129 4.68 13.25 10.15
CA THR A 129 3.48 14.06 10.45
C THR A 129 3.75 15.24 11.36
N GLY A 130 5.02 15.45 11.77
CA GLY A 130 5.40 16.53 12.65
C GLY A 130 4.86 16.36 14.07
N ALA A 131 4.85 17.45 14.81
CA ALA A 131 4.32 17.53 16.18
C ALA A 131 3.39 18.75 16.32
N PRO A 132 2.20 18.72 15.69
CA PRO A 132 1.27 19.86 15.73
C PRO A 132 0.86 20.19 17.16
N GLY A 133 0.77 21.50 17.46
CA GLY A 133 0.53 22.00 18.82
C GLY A 133 1.76 22.01 19.73
N VAL A 134 2.89 21.44 19.29
CA VAL A 134 4.20 21.50 19.99
C VAL A 134 5.21 22.28 19.17
N THR A 135 5.44 21.87 17.92
CA THR A 135 6.37 22.56 17.00
C THR A 135 5.62 23.67 16.28
N PRO A 136 6.07 24.94 16.35
CA PRO A 136 5.50 26.02 15.55
C PRO A 136 5.73 25.82 14.05
N GLY A 137 4.82 26.33 13.24
CA GLY A 137 4.97 26.40 11.79
C GLY A 137 4.05 25.48 11.01
N LYS A 138 4.40 25.22 9.75
CA LYS A 138 3.59 24.42 8.83
C LYS A 138 3.76 22.93 9.13
N GLU A 139 2.64 22.23 9.17
CA GLU A 139 2.64 20.76 9.27
C GLU A 139 3.25 20.15 8.01
N PRO A 140 4.14 19.14 8.14
CA PRO A 140 4.81 18.54 6.97
C PRO A 140 3.85 17.79 6.04
N GLN A 141 2.74 17.28 6.58
CA GLN A 141 1.77 16.47 5.85
C GLN A 141 0.36 17.07 5.96
N PRO A 142 -0.46 16.99 4.89
CA PRO A 142 -1.85 17.44 4.90
C PRO A 142 -2.78 16.42 5.55
N GLY A 143 -4.04 16.82 5.82
CA GLY A 143 -5.10 15.96 6.31
C GLY A 143 -5.36 14.73 5.43
N THR A 144 -5.06 14.81 4.16
CA THR A 144 -5.14 13.73 3.18
C THR A 144 -4.40 12.46 3.61
N CYS A 145 -3.30 12.57 4.38
CA CYS A 145 -2.55 11.41 4.89
C CYS A 145 -3.38 10.46 5.77
N TRP A 146 -4.52 10.92 6.30
CA TRP A 146 -5.44 10.08 7.05
C TRP A 146 -6.28 9.14 6.17
N THR A 147 -6.37 9.35 4.86
CA THR A 147 -7.31 8.65 3.96
C THR A 147 -7.34 7.12 4.13
N CYS A 148 -6.20 6.51 4.39
CA CYS A 148 -6.06 5.04 4.48
C CYS A 148 -5.97 4.53 5.94
N LYS A 149 -6.58 5.22 6.94
CA LYS A 149 -6.31 4.93 8.36
C LYS A 149 -7.50 4.38 9.14
N GLY A 150 -8.73 4.44 8.62
CA GLY A 150 -9.89 3.86 9.29
C GLY A 150 -11.24 4.36 8.79
N PRO A 151 -12.34 3.83 9.35
CA PRO A 151 -13.70 4.11 8.92
C PRO A 151 -14.18 5.52 9.32
N ASP A 152 -13.46 6.24 10.15
CA ASP A 152 -13.72 7.66 10.41
C ASP A 152 -13.58 8.53 9.15
N VAL A 153 -12.76 8.10 8.17
CA VAL A 153 -12.56 8.82 6.91
C VAL A 153 -13.84 8.93 6.08
N PRO A 154 -14.51 7.82 5.68
CA PRO A 154 -15.78 7.92 4.97
C PRO A 154 -16.86 8.64 5.79
N ARG A 155 -16.85 8.55 7.13
CA ARG A 155 -17.74 9.34 7.99
C ARG A 155 -17.53 10.85 7.80
N LEU A 156 -16.29 11.30 7.87
CA LEU A 156 -15.94 12.72 7.70
C LEU A 156 -16.23 13.19 6.26
N MET A 157 -15.89 12.39 5.25
CA MET A 157 -16.17 12.71 3.86
C MET A 157 -17.68 12.80 3.57
N ALA A 158 -18.51 11.98 4.23
CA ALA A 158 -19.97 12.06 4.11
C ALA A 158 -20.54 13.33 4.76
N GLN A 159 -19.91 13.84 5.82
CA GLN A 159 -20.35 15.03 6.54
C GLN A 159 -20.00 16.34 5.81
N MET A 160 -18.83 16.41 5.19
CA MET A 160 -18.32 17.69 4.65
C MET A 160 -17.88 17.64 3.17
N GLY A 161 -17.93 16.48 2.56
CA GLY A 161 -17.43 16.23 1.21
C GLY A 161 -15.92 15.92 1.17
N PRO A 162 -15.47 15.13 0.17
CA PRO A 162 -14.06 14.75 0.05
C PRO A 162 -13.11 15.94 -0.09
N ALA A 163 -13.50 16.98 -0.83
CA ALA A 163 -12.66 18.16 -1.07
C ALA A 163 -12.31 18.89 0.24
N ALA A 164 -13.31 19.13 1.12
CA ALA A 164 -13.08 19.78 2.40
C ALA A 164 -12.21 18.91 3.34
N PHE A 165 -12.43 17.59 3.34
CA PHE A 165 -11.61 16.64 4.08
C PHE A 165 -10.12 16.73 3.66
N TYR A 166 -9.84 16.78 2.35
CA TYR A 166 -8.48 16.82 1.83
C TYR A 166 -7.77 18.15 2.03
N GLN A 167 -8.51 19.29 2.02
CA GLN A 167 -7.94 20.62 2.23
C GLN A 167 -7.52 20.90 3.68
N ALA A 168 -8.06 20.17 4.64
CA ALA A 168 -7.78 20.35 6.05
C ALA A 168 -6.32 20.02 6.41
N LYS A 169 -5.86 20.55 7.54
CA LYS A 169 -4.58 20.18 8.12
C LYS A 169 -4.64 18.77 8.70
N TRP A 170 -3.51 18.13 8.83
CA TRP A 170 -3.44 16.81 9.46
C TRP A 170 -3.98 16.83 10.91
N SER A 171 -3.64 17.88 11.68
CA SER A 171 -4.09 18.04 13.07
C SER A 171 -5.60 18.27 13.22
N ASP A 172 -6.29 18.81 12.21
CA ASP A 172 -7.74 19.07 12.29
C ASP A 172 -8.54 17.76 12.47
N TRP A 173 -7.98 16.64 11.98
CA TRP A 173 -8.59 15.31 12.12
C TRP A 173 -8.10 14.54 13.37
N GLY A 174 -7.16 15.08 14.13
CA GLY A 174 -6.52 14.38 15.23
C GLY A 174 -7.47 13.80 16.27
N ASN A 175 -8.54 14.55 16.65
CA ASN A 175 -9.57 14.09 17.58
C ASN A 175 -10.75 13.40 16.89
N GLN A 176 -10.72 13.25 15.55
CA GLN A 176 -11.76 12.61 14.76
C GLN A 176 -11.41 11.18 14.38
N MET A 177 -10.10 10.92 14.18
CA MET A 177 -9.56 9.66 13.69
C MET A 177 -9.21 8.75 14.88
N MET A 178 -10.19 8.02 15.41
CA MET A 178 -10.09 7.21 16.61
C MET A 178 -10.21 5.71 16.37
N ASN A 179 -10.73 5.33 15.20
CA ASN A 179 -10.97 3.93 14.86
C ASN A 179 -10.03 3.54 13.71
N THR A 180 -9.38 2.41 13.88
CA THR A 180 -8.41 1.88 12.91
C THR A 180 -9.10 1.17 11.75
N VAL A 181 -8.33 0.81 10.70
CA VAL A 181 -8.87 0.09 9.54
C VAL A 181 -9.63 -1.16 9.97
N GLY A 182 -10.89 -1.25 9.57
CA GLY A 182 -11.79 -2.31 10.02
C GLY A 182 -12.91 -2.65 9.04
N CYS A 183 -13.99 -3.21 9.58
CA CYS A 183 -15.06 -3.83 8.78
C CYS A 183 -15.64 -2.90 7.71
N ALA A 184 -16.02 -1.68 8.08
CA ALA A 184 -16.67 -0.72 7.17
C ALA A 184 -15.73 -0.07 6.16
N ASP A 185 -14.42 -0.30 6.25
CA ASP A 185 -13.48 0.12 5.20
C ASP A 185 -13.59 -0.76 3.94
N CYS A 186 -14.00 -2.04 4.10
CA CYS A 186 -14.07 -3.03 3.04
C CYS A 186 -15.49 -3.53 2.76
N HIS A 187 -16.42 -3.40 3.73
CA HIS A 187 -17.79 -3.90 3.64
C HIS A 187 -18.82 -2.78 3.77
N ASP A 188 -19.93 -2.94 3.09
CA ASP A 188 -21.12 -2.16 3.39
C ASP A 188 -21.67 -2.62 4.74
N PRO A 189 -21.78 -1.77 5.78
CA PRO A 189 -22.21 -2.20 7.10
C PRO A 189 -23.62 -2.83 7.15
N LYS A 190 -24.49 -2.49 6.19
CA LYS A 190 -25.87 -3.00 6.17
C LYS A 190 -25.98 -4.35 5.47
N THR A 191 -25.23 -4.58 4.40
CA THR A 191 -25.33 -5.80 3.58
C THR A 191 -24.15 -6.74 3.74
N MET A 192 -23.01 -6.23 4.23
CA MET A 192 -21.70 -6.88 4.24
C MET A 192 -21.12 -7.20 2.85
N ASP A 193 -21.74 -6.68 1.80
CA ASP A 193 -21.15 -6.74 0.48
C ASP A 193 -19.80 -6.02 0.47
N LEU A 194 -18.85 -6.54 -0.30
CA LEU A 194 -17.57 -5.86 -0.49
C LEU A 194 -17.78 -4.53 -1.20
N ARG A 195 -17.26 -3.46 -0.60
CA ARG A 195 -17.39 -2.10 -1.10
C ARG A 195 -16.17 -1.25 -0.73
N PRO A 196 -15.41 -0.73 -1.70
CA PRO A 196 -14.44 0.31 -1.41
C PRO A 196 -15.14 1.55 -0.82
N ALA A 197 -14.59 2.07 0.28
CA ALA A 197 -15.19 3.20 1.00
C ALA A 197 -14.55 4.55 0.65
N ARG A 198 -13.58 4.60 -0.29
CA ARG A 198 -12.83 5.80 -0.69
C ARG A 198 -13.21 6.25 -2.11
N PRO A 199 -13.51 7.54 -2.34
CA PRO A 199 -13.98 8.03 -3.64
C PRO A 199 -12.91 7.92 -4.74
N ALA A 200 -11.63 8.11 -4.42
CA ALA A 200 -10.55 8.18 -5.40
C ALA A 200 -10.44 6.95 -6.32
N LEU A 201 -10.77 5.74 -5.82
CA LEU A 201 -10.79 4.54 -6.64
C LEU A 201 -11.92 4.59 -7.69
N TYR A 202 -13.11 5.00 -7.29
CA TYR A 202 -14.26 5.15 -8.20
C TYR A 202 -13.97 6.21 -9.28
N GLU A 203 -13.40 7.34 -8.88
CA GLU A 203 -13.03 8.43 -9.78
C GLU A 203 -11.97 8.00 -10.79
N ALA A 204 -10.94 7.28 -10.35
CA ALA A 204 -9.89 6.76 -11.23
C ALA A 204 -10.45 5.76 -12.25
N TRP A 205 -11.32 4.86 -11.82
CA TRP A 205 -11.96 3.89 -12.71
C TRP A 205 -12.89 4.58 -13.71
N GLN A 206 -13.67 5.57 -13.26
CA GLN A 206 -14.54 6.36 -14.13
C GLN A 206 -13.75 7.10 -15.22
N ARG A 207 -12.60 7.73 -14.88
CA ARG A 207 -11.73 8.38 -15.87
C ARG A 207 -11.16 7.40 -16.91
N ARG A 208 -11.06 6.11 -16.56
CA ARG A 208 -10.67 5.03 -17.48
C ARG A 208 -11.86 4.39 -18.20
N GLY A 209 -13.07 4.92 -18.05
CA GLY A 209 -14.29 4.36 -18.67
C GLY A 209 -14.80 3.08 -18.00
N MET A 210 -14.36 2.78 -16.78
CA MET A 210 -14.76 1.59 -16.01
C MET A 210 -15.67 1.98 -14.84
N ASP A 211 -16.43 1.01 -14.34
CA ASP A 211 -17.32 1.18 -13.19
C ASP A 211 -17.02 0.13 -12.13
N VAL A 212 -16.54 0.56 -10.97
CA VAL A 212 -16.24 -0.31 -9.82
C VAL A 212 -17.46 -1.15 -9.41
N LYS A 213 -18.67 -0.61 -9.54
CA LYS A 213 -19.91 -1.32 -9.18
C LYS A 213 -20.23 -2.52 -10.09
N LYS A 214 -19.60 -2.58 -11.28
CA LYS A 214 -19.73 -3.70 -12.22
C LYS A 214 -18.62 -4.73 -12.08
N ALA A 215 -17.67 -4.52 -11.17
CA ALA A 215 -16.62 -5.46 -10.89
C ALA A 215 -17.20 -6.80 -10.39
N SER A 216 -16.63 -7.90 -10.84
CA SER A 216 -16.97 -9.22 -10.33
C SER A 216 -16.63 -9.33 -8.84
N HIS A 217 -17.25 -10.28 -8.14
CA HIS A 217 -16.90 -10.54 -6.74
C HIS A 217 -15.40 -10.83 -6.57
N GLN A 218 -14.79 -11.56 -7.50
CA GLN A 218 -13.35 -11.87 -7.46
C GLN A 218 -12.49 -10.61 -7.63
N GLU A 219 -12.85 -9.70 -8.54
CA GLU A 219 -12.16 -8.40 -8.67
C GLU A 219 -12.35 -7.54 -7.42
N MET A 220 -13.57 -7.52 -6.86
CA MET A 220 -13.86 -6.76 -5.65
C MET A 220 -13.00 -7.18 -4.47
N ARG A 221 -12.62 -8.48 -4.36
CA ARG A 221 -11.67 -9.02 -3.37
C ARG A 221 -10.24 -8.47 -3.50
N SER A 222 -9.94 -7.75 -4.59
CA SER A 222 -8.72 -6.95 -4.76
C SER A 222 -9.00 -5.46 -4.64
N LEU A 223 -10.15 -4.96 -5.13
CA LEU A 223 -10.45 -3.53 -5.17
C LEU A 223 -10.64 -2.91 -3.79
N VAL A 224 -11.17 -3.65 -2.82
CA VAL A 224 -11.25 -3.17 -1.43
C VAL A 224 -9.87 -2.96 -0.79
N CYS A 225 -8.83 -3.61 -1.30
CA CYS A 225 -7.44 -3.36 -0.91
C CYS A 225 -6.85 -2.20 -1.72
N ALA A 226 -7.14 -2.17 -3.04
CA ALA A 226 -6.62 -1.19 -3.99
C ALA A 226 -7.03 0.26 -3.67
N GLN A 227 -8.10 0.50 -2.92
CA GLN A 227 -8.48 1.85 -2.49
C GLN A 227 -7.43 2.53 -1.59
N CYS A 228 -6.50 1.74 -0.99
CA CYS A 228 -5.43 2.22 -0.11
C CYS A 228 -4.04 1.71 -0.56
N HIS A 229 -3.96 0.47 -1.10
CA HIS A 229 -2.73 -0.14 -1.58
C HIS A 229 -2.53 0.14 -3.08
N THR A 230 -2.37 1.40 -3.43
CA THR A 230 -2.30 1.92 -4.80
C THR A 230 -1.40 3.15 -4.86
N GLU A 231 -0.91 3.50 -6.05
CA GLU A 231 -0.20 4.75 -6.27
C GLU A 231 -1.18 5.93 -6.29
N TYR A 232 -0.80 7.00 -5.61
CA TYR A 232 -1.58 8.23 -5.53
C TYR A 232 -0.69 9.46 -5.35
N TYR A 233 -1.25 10.62 -5.63
CA TYR A 233 -0.63 11.91 -5.33
C TYR A 233 -1.67 12.88 -4.76
N PHE A 234 -1.18 13.98 -4.18
CA PHE A 234 -2.02 15.08 -3.71
C PHE A 234 -1.97 16.22 -4.72
N GLN A 235 -3.10 16.58 -5.28
CA GLN A 235 -3.18 17.70 -6.23
C GLN A 235 -2.65 18.99 -5.57
N LYS A 236 -1.81 19.72 -6.28
CA LYS A 236 -1.28 21.01 -5.78
C LYS A 236 -2.42 22.00 -5.49
N GLY A 237 -2.36 22.66 -4.35
CA GLY A 237 -3.32 23.68 -3.91
C GLY A 237 -4.58 23.14 -3.23
N THR A 238 -5.03 21.93 -3.56
CA THR A 238 -6.23 21.33 -2.96
C THR A 238 -5.94 20.15 -2.05
N ASN A 239 -4.75 19.55 -2.13
CA ASN A 239 -4.35 18.31 -1.49
C ASN A 239 -5.30 17.13 -1.82
N TYR A 240 -6.09 17.24 -2.90
CA TYR A 240 -7.04 16.20 -3.29
C TYR A 240 -6.30 14.92 -3.70
N LEU A 241 -6.62 13.81 -3.04
CA LEU A 241 -6.01 12.52 -3.34
C LEU A 241 -6.49 11.99 -4.68
N THR A 242 -5.57 11.74 -5.59
CA THR A 242 -5.87 11.31 -6.96
C THR A 242 -4.95 10.16 -7.37
N PHE A 243 -5.50 9.16 -8.07
CA PHE A 243 -4.72 8.07 -8.63
C PHE A 243 -4.27 8.43 -10.06
N PRO A 244 -2.97 8.35 -10.39
CA PRO A 244 -2.42 8.75 -11.71
C PRO A 244 -2.57 7.64 -12.76
N GLN A 245 -3.75 6.98 -12.83
CA GLN A 245 -3.96 5.75 -13.60
C GLN A 245 -4.61 5.97 -14.98
N ASP A 246 -4.84 7.21 -15.39
CA ASP A 246 -5.61 7.55 -16.59
C ASP A 246 -5.05 6.92 -17.89
N SER A 247 -3.73 6.75 -17.97
CA SER A 247 -3.04 6.15 -19.12
C SER A 247 -2.59 4.69 -18.89
N GLY A 248 -2.93 4.12 -17.74
CA GLY A 248 -2.53 2.78 -17.33
C GLY A 248 -1.83 2.74 -15.98
N VAL A 249 -1.40 1.53 -15.59
CA VAL A 249 -0.89 1.24 -14.25
C VAL A 249 0.62 0.95 -14.22
N THR A 250 1.31 1.04 -15.37
CA THR A 250 2.76 0.83 -15.43
C THR A 250 3.53 2.05 -14.94
N VAL A 251 4.76 1.84 -14.50
CA VAL A 251 5.65 2.92 -14.02
C VAL A 251 5.84 4.01 -15.09
N GLU A 252 5.92 3.61 -16.36
CA GLU A 252 6.06 4.53 -17.50
C GLU A 252 4.77 5.29 -17.80
N ALA A 253 3.61 4.63 -17.69
CA ALA A 253 2.31 5.28 -17.93
C ALA A 253 2.05 6.37 -16.88
N MET A 254 2.39 6.11 -15.62
CA MET A 254 2.25 7.08 -14.55
C MET A 254 3.29 8.20 -14.63
N GLU A 255 4.54 7.91 -14.99
CA GLU A 255 5.54 8.94 -15.28
C GLU A 255 5.04 9.90 -16.35
N LYS A 256 4.53 9.37 -17.48
CA LYS A 256 3.94 10.15 -18.55
C LYS A 256 2.75 10.99 -18.10
N TYR A 257 1.92 10.45 -17.21
CA TYR A 257 0.82 11.20 -16.60
C TYR A 257 1.35 12.40 -15.80
N TYR A 258 2.30 12.19 -14.90
CA TYR A 258 2.89 13.25 -14.09
C TYR A 258 3.64 14.30 -14.93
N ASP A 259 4.37 13.88 -15.96
CA ASP A 259 5.07 14.79 -16.86
C ASP A 259 4.07 15.66 -17.64
N LYS A 260 2.95 15.09 -18.10
CA LYS A 260 1.89 15.82 -18.80
C LYS A 260 1.29 16.95 -17.96
N ILE A 261 1.14 16.76 -16.64
CA ILE A 261 0.58 17.76 -15.73
C ILE A 261 1.65 18.60 -15.02
N GLY A 262 2.93 18.40 -15.33
CA GLY A 262 4.05 19.10 -14.71
C GLY A 262 4.16 18.87 -13.20
N PHE A 263 3.75 17.69 -12.73
CA PHE A 263 3.72 17.38 -11.30
C PHE A 263 5.08 16.90 -10.78
N TYR A 264 5.39 17.28 -9.56
CA TYR A 264 6.44 16.72 -8.70
C TYR A 264 6.03 16.90 -7.23
N ASP A 265 6.48 16.01 -6.36
CA ASP A 265 6.16 16.06 -4.93
C ASP A 265 7.02 17.10 -4.21
N TYR A 266 8.33 17.12 -4.48
CA TYR A 266 9.27 18.04 -3.84
C TYR A 266 10.50 18.30 -4.72
N ILE A 267 11.27 19.31 -4.36
CA ILE A 267 12.59 19.58 -4.94
C ILE A 267 13.65 18.95 -4.03
N HIS A 268 14.49 18.11 -4.60
CA HIS A 268 15.55 17.43 -3.86
C HIS A 268 16.59 18.42 -3.32
N ALA A 269 16.87 18.36 -2.02
CA ALA A 269 17.68 19.38 -1.34
C ALA A 269 19.15 19.44 -1.83
N LEU A 270 19.72 18.33 -2.32
CA LEU A 270 21.08 18.29 -2.82
C LEU A 270 21.14 18.58 -4.31
N SER A 271 20.46 17.78 -5.12
CA SER A 271 20.57 17.84 -6.59
C SER A 271 19.68 18.91 -7.24
N ARG A 272 18.71 19.48 -6.52
CA ARG A 272 17.67 20.39 -7.02
C ARG A 272 16.68 19.73 -8.03
N THR A 273 16.69 18.41 -8.08
CA THR A 273 15.81 17.65 -8.99
C THR A 273 14.34 17.74 -8.53
N PRO A 274 13.38 18.02 -9.44
CA PRO A 274 11.94 17.89 -9.13
C PRO A 274 11.57 16.39 -9.08
N ILE A 275 11.39 15.85 -7.88
CA ILE A 275 11.21 14.42 -7.60
C ILE A 275 9.74 14.04 -7.57
N LEU A 276 9.44 12.86 -8.15
CA LEU A 276 8.23 12.09 -7.91
C LEU A 276 8.48 11.11 -6.76
N LYS A 277 7.57 11.10 -5.79
CA LYS A 277 7.59 10.14 -4.68
C LYS A 277 6.47 9.12 -4.89
N ALA A 278 6.81 7.86 -5.18
CA ALA A 278 5.83 6.80 -5.21
C ALA A 278 5.29 6.51 -3.80
N GLN A 279 3.98 6.37 -3.68
CA GLN A 279 3.34 6.23 -2.38
C GLN A 279 3.15 4.77 -1.98
N HIS A 280 2.39 3.99 -2.76
CA HIS A 280 2.08 2.60 -2.40
C HIS A 280 1.59 1.76 -3.59
N PRO A 281 2.35 1.61 -4.70
CA PRO A 281 1.91 0.98 -5.95
C PRO A 281 1.77 -0.56 -5.85
N GLY A 282 1.12 -1.05 -4.76
CA GLY A 282 0.95 -2.47 -4.51
C GLY A 282 -0.01 -3.15 -5.47
N TYR A 283 -1.16 -2.50 -5.72
CA TYR A 283 -2.17 -3.00 -6.65
C TYR A 283 -1.65 -3.00 -8.09
N GLU A 284 -0.98 -1.94 -8.50
CA GLU A 284 -0.42 -1.78 -9.84
C GLU A 284 0.61 -2.88 -10.15
N LEU A 285 1.58 -3.06 -9.26
CA LEU A 285 2.61 -4.09 -9.43
C LEU A 285 2.02 -5.50 -9.37
N SER A 286 1.02 -5.74 -8.52
CA SER A 286 0.38 -7.06 -8.44
C SER A 286 -0.27 -7.46 -9.77
N GLN A 287 -0.83 -6.52 -10.53
CA GLN A 287 -1.45 -6.78 -11.83
C GLN A 287 -0.47 -7.28 -12.89
N MET A 288 0.82 -6.97 -12.73
CA MET A 288 1.90 -7.41 -13.64
C MET A 288 2.43 -8.81 -13.29
N GLY A 289 1.98 -9.38 -12.17
CA GLY A 289 2.40 -10.68 -11.68
C GLY A 289 1.57 -11.85 -12.19
N ILE A 290 2.17 -13.03 -12.21
CA ILE A 290 1.54 -14.25 -12.72
C ILE A 290 0.26 -14.64 -11.94
N HIS A 291 0.21 -14.39 -10.63
CA HIS A 291 -0.96 -14.75 -9.82
C HIS A 291 -2.18 -13.93 -10.22
N TYR A 292 -2.04 -12.62 -10.38
CA TYR A 292 -3.12 -11.77 -10.86
C TYR A 292 -3.60 -12.17 -12.27
N GLN A 293 -2.65 -12.44 -13.19
CA GLN A 293 -2.95 -12.90 -14.55
C GLN A 293 -3.70 -14.24 -14.60
N ARG A 294 -3.62 -15.03 -13.52
CA ARG A 294 -4.37 -16.30 -13.33
C ARG A 294 -5.66 -16.12 -12.53
N GLY A 295 -6.08 -14.88 -12.29
CA GLY A 295 -7.33 -14.57 -11.60
C GLY A 295 -7.27 -14.68 -10.07
N VAL A 296 -6.07 -14.74 -9.47
CA VAL A 296 -5.90 -14.75 -8.02
C VAL A 296 -6.05 -13.33 -7.48
N SER A 297 -6.94 -13.14 -6.51
CA SER A 297 -7.16 -11.88 -5.83
C SER A 297 -6.20 -11.67 -4.64
N CYS A 298 -6.12 -10.44 -4.15
CA CYS A 298 -5.34 -10.14 -2.92
C CYS A 298 -5.82 -10.99 -1.74
N ALA A 299 -7.13 -11.10 -1.57
CA ALA A 299 -7.74 -11.83 -0.47
C ALA A 299 -7.51 -13.35 -0.53
N ASP A 300 -7.25 -13.93 -1.71
CA ASP A 300 -6.98 -15.38 -1.82
C ASP A 300 -5.70 -15.78 -1.08
N CYS A 301 -4.72 -14.87 -1.01
CA CYS A 301 -3.45 -15.09 -0.31
C CYS A 301 -3.41 -14.44 1.08
N HIS A 302 -3.91 -13.19 1.22
CA HIS A 302 -3.81 -12.42 2.46
C HIS A 302 -4.98 -12.64 3.41
N MET A 303 -6.06 -13.29 2.95
CA MET A 303 -7.29 -13.61 3.71
C MET A 303 -7.79 -15.00 3.29
N PRO A 304 -7.02 -16.08 3.54
CA PRO A 304 -7.41 -17.42 3.11
C PRO A 304 -8.68 -17.88 3.83
N TYR A 305 -9.39 -18.84 3.23
CA TYR A 305 -10.50 -19.48 3.92
C TYR A 305 -9.98 -20.41 5.03
N ILE A 306 -10.60 -20.32 6.20
CA ILE A 306 -10.34 -21.17 7.35
C ILE A 306 -11.66 -21.77 7.88
N THR A 307 -11.55 -22.77 8.73
CA THR A 307 -12.72 -23.44 9.33
C THR A 307 -12.54 -23.52 10.84
N LYS A 308 -13.55 -23.09 11.60
CA LYS A 308 -13.61 -23.22 13.06
C LYS A 308 -15.01 -23.71 13.46
N GLY A 309 -15.07 -24.81 14.21
CA GLY A 309 -16.37 -25.39 14.64
C GLY A 309 -17.29 -25.79 13.49
N GLY A 310 -16.75 -26.21 12.33
CA GLY A 310 -17.52 -26.56 11.13
C GLY A 310 -17.95 -25.37 10.28
N ILE A 311 -17.74 -24.13 10.71
CA ILE A 311 -18.06 -22.92 9.97
C ILE A 311 -16.85 -22.50 9.15
N LYS A 312 -17.03 -22.39 7.81
CA LYS A 312 -16.03 -21.89 6.88
C LYS A 312 -16.18 -20.37 6.73
N TYR A 313 -15.11 -19.63 6.95
CA TYR A 313 -15.09 -18.15 6.82
C TYR A 313 -13.73 -17.67 6.32
N THR A 314 -13.62 -16.40 5.99
CA THR A 314 -12.37 -15.78 5.54
C THR A 314 -11.56 -15.31 6.75
N ASP A 315 -10.29 -15.69 6.81
CA ASP A 315 -9.36 -15.22 7.84
C ASP A 315 -9.10 -13.73 7.66
N HIS A 316 -9.54 -12.91 8.62
CA HIS A 316 -9.34 -11.46 8.63
C HIS A 316 -8.04 -11.03 9.33
N HIS A 317 -7.19 -11.96 9.74
CA HIS A 317 -5.81 -11.68 10.15
C HIS A 317 -4.96 -11.37 8.91
N ILE A 318 -5.21 -10.19 8.31
CA ILE A 318 -4.56 -9.73 7.10
C ILE A 318 -3.06 -9.52 7.37
N MET A 319 -2.23 -10.42 6.84
CA MET A 319 -0.79 -10.43 7.04
C MET A 319 -0.04 -11.08 5.87
N SER A 320 1.27 -11.28 6.01
CA SER A 320 2.05 -12.00 5.02
C SER A 320 1.58 -13.45 4.88
N PRO A 321 1.33 -13.93 3.64
CA PRO A 321 0.98 -15.33 3.40
C PRO A 321 2.02 -16.34 3.85
N LEU A 322 3.27 -15.91 4.05
CA LEU A 322 4.37 -16.76 4.56
C LEU A 322 4.14 -17.24 6.00
N ALA A 323 3.26 -16.59 6.75
CA ALA A 323 2.86 -17.05 8.08
C ALA A 323 2.02 -18.34 8.04
N HIS A 324 1.33 -18.57 6.92
CA HIS A 324 0.33 -19.62 6.79
C HIS A 324 0.39 -20.28 5.41
N ILE A 325 1.56 -20.79 5.02
CA ILE A 325 1.81 -21.39 3.69
C ILE A 325 0.87 -22.57 3.40
N ASP A 326 0.50 -23.32 4.42
CA ASP A 326 -0.42 -24.46 4.37
C ASP A 326 -1.82 -24.11 3.84
N ARG A 327 -2.33 -22.95 4.22
CA ARG A 327 -3.68 -22.48 3.85
C ARG A 327 -3.69 -21.32 2.83
N THR A 328 -2.52 -20.88 2.40
CA THR A 328 -2.34 -19.88 1.34
C THR A 328 -1.74 -20.51 0.08
N CYS A 329 -0.44 -20.75 0.06
CA CYS A 329 0.26 -21.25 -1.11
C CYS A 329 -0.14 -22.70 -1.47
N GLN A 330 -0.26 -23.59 -0.46
CA GLN A 330 -0.53 -25.02 -0.68
C GLN A 330 -1.98 -25.31 -1.08
N THR A 331 -2.87 -24.32 -1.11
CA THR A 331 -4.20 -24.46 -1.74
C THR A 331 -4.10 -24.69 -3.25
N CYS A 332 -3.03 -24.23 -3.90
CA CYS A 332 -2.76 -24.38 -5.33
C CYS A 332 -1.43 -25.10 -5.63
N HIS A 333 -0.41 -24.90 -4.79
CA HIS A 333 0.92 -25.50 -4.97
C HIS A 333 1.08 -26.77 -4.15
N ARG A 334 1.72 -27.80 -4.73
CA ARG A 334 1.91 -29.11 -4.09
C ARG A 334 3.27 -29.30 -3.44
N GLN A 335 4.17 -28.33 -3.58
CA GLN A 335 5.48 -28.37 -2.90
C GLN A 335 5.28 -28.24 -1.39
N ASP A 336 6.24 -28.74 -0.62
CA ASP A 336 6.29 -28.54 0.83
C ASP A 336 6.47 -27.05 1.18
N ALA A 337 6.09 -26.71 2.42
CA ALA A 337 6.06 -25.32 2.87
C ALA A 337 7.43 -24.67 2.85
N GLU A 338 8.51 -25.41 3.15
CA GLU A 338 9.87 -24.85 3.16
C GLU A 338 10.36 -24.56 1.74
N THR A 339 10.13 -25.46 0.79
CA THR A 339 10.42 -25.22 -0.63
C THR A 339 9.69 -23.96 -1.14
N LEU A 340 8.42 -23.79 -0.82
CA LEU A 340 7.66 -22.61 -1.21
C LEU A 340 8.22 -21.33 -0.56
N ARG A 341 8.60 -21.38 0.72
CA ARG A 341 9.21 -20.26 1.43
C ARG A 341 10.53 -19.85 0.79
N GLN A 342 11.41 -20.81 0.51
CA GLN A 342 12.70 -20.54 -0.12
C GLN A 342 12.54 -19.98 -1.53
N ASN A 343 11.56 -20.44 -2.30
CA ASN A 343 11.21 -19.86 -3.61
C ASN A 343 10.81 -18.38 -3.52
N VAL A 344 10.12 -17.97 -2.45
CA VAL A 344 9.80 -16.56 -2.19
C VAL A 344 11.07 -15.79 -1.85
N TYR A 345 11.87 -16.27 -0.91
CA TYR A 345 13.09 -15.61 -0.47
C TYR A 345 14.11 -15.44 -1.60
N GLU A 346 14.26 -16.44 -2.46
CA GLU A 346 15.16 -16.34 -3.61
C GLU A 346 14.79 -15.18 -4.54
N ARG A 347 13.49 -15.00 -4.83
CA ARG A 347 12.99 -13.87 -5.65
C ARG A 347 13.25 -12.53 -4.96
N GLN A 348 12.97 -12.47 -3.67
CA GLN A 348 13.20 -11.27 -2.87
C GLN A 348 14.68 -10.90 -2.80
N ARG A 349 15.59 -11.87 -2.59
CA ARG A 349 17.05 -11.65 -2.57
C ARG A 349 17.53 -11.05 -3.90
N LYS A 350 17.12 -11.63 -5.05
CA LYS A 350 17.51 -11.13 -6.37
C LYS A 350 17.04 -9.69 -6.62
N CYS A 351 15.81 -9.37 -6.27
CA CYS A 351 15.30 -7.99 -6.38
C CYS A 351 16.04 -7.03 -5.43
N ASN A 352 16.28 -7.45 -4.19
CA ASN A 352 16.95 -6.65 -3.19
C ASN A 352 18.42 -6.38 -3.53
N GLU A 353 19.12 -7.33 -4.13
CA GLU A 353 20.50 -7.13 -4.61
C GLU A 353 20.60 -5.97 -5.61
N ILE A 354 19.68 -5.91 -6.59
CA ILE A 354 19.64 -4.82 -7.56
C ILE A 354 19.23 -3.51 -6.88
N ARG A 355 18.23 -3.55 -6.00
CA ARG A 355 17.77 -2.38 -5.22
C ARG A 355 18.93 -1.74 -4.45
N ASP A 356 19.72 -2.53 -3.75
CA ASP A 356 20.82 -2.04 -2.92
C ASP A 356 21.92 -1.37 -3.77
N ARG A 357 22.14 -1.87 -5.00
CA ARG A 357 23.02 -1.21 -5.97
C ARG A 357 22.44 0.12 -6.45
N VAL A 358 21.15 0.15 -6.79
CA VAL A 358 20.46 1.38 -7.20
C VAL A 358 20.56 2.45 -6.12
N GLU A 359 20.30 2.11 -4.86
CA GLU A 359 20.33 3.06 -3.75
C GLU A 359 21.70 3.72 -3.59
N LYS A 360 22.77 2.93 -3.65
CA LYS A 360 24.15 3.45 -3.59
C LYS A 360 24.48 4.37 -4.76
N GLU A 361 24.20 3.92 -5.99
CA GLU A 361 24.49 4.69 -7.20
C GLU A 361 23.66 5.98 -7.26
N LEU A 362 22.38 5.91 -6.95
CA LEU A 362 21.49 7.06 -6.98
C LEU A 362 21.80 8.08 -5.86
N ALA A 363 22.12 7.60 -4.66
CA ALA A 363 22.56 8.49 -3.57
C ALA A 363 23.87 9.21 -3.95
N ALA A 364 24.85 8.49 -4.50
CA ALA A 364 26.08 9.10 -5.02
C ALA A 364 25.76 10.12 -6.12
N ALA A 365 24.88 9.82 -7.06
CA ALA A 365 24.50 10.74 -8.12
C ALA A 365 23.87 12.05 -7.61
N HIS A 366 23.04 12.00 -6.56
CA HIS A 366 22.50 13.21 -5.93
C HIS A 366 23.57 14.04 -5.23
N ILE A 367 24.55 13.41 -4.58
CA ILE A 367 25.68 14.08 -3.91
C ILE A 367 26.61 14.70 -4.97
N GLU A 368 26.93 13.96 -6.02
CA GLU A 368 27.75 14.45 -7.14
C GLU A 368 27.08 15.61 -7.90
N ALA A 369 25.75 15.57 -8.05
CA ALA A 369 24.99 16.69 -8.62
C ALA A 369 25.10 17.95 -7.75
N LYS A 370 25.01 17.82 -6.41
CA LYS A 370 25.28 18.93 -5.51
C LYS A 370 26.69 19.48 -5.73
N PHE A 371 27.69 18.62 -5.80
CA PHE A 371 29.05 19.03 -6.00
C PHE A 371 29.25 19.77 -7.35
N ALA A 372 28.57 19.33 -8.41
CA ALA A 372 28.58 20.03 -9.70
C ALA A 372 27.99 21.45 -9.59
N TRP A 373 26.88 21.62 -8.87
CA TRP A 373 26.32 22.94 -8.57
C TRP A 373 27.33 23.82 -7.81
N ASP A 374 28.00 23.26 -6.81
CA ASP A 374 28.99 23.97 -5.99
C ASP A 374 30.24 24.38 -6.83
N LYS A 375 30.53 23.66 -7.94
CA LYS A 375 31.58 23.99 -8.91
C LYS A 375 31.14 24.94 -10.01
N GLY A 376 29.90 25.44 -9.97
CA GLY A 376 29.43 26.46 -10.90
C GLY A 376 28.72 25.92 -12.14
N ALA A 377 28.31 24.64 -12.13
CA ALA A 377 27.49 24.08 -13.20
C ALA A 377 26.20 24.93 -13.39
N THR A 378 25.84 25.16 -14.67
CA THR A 378 24.68 25.97 -15.03
C THR A 378 23.39 25.13 -15.09
N GLU A 379 22.24 25.78 -15.00
CA GLU A 379 20.91 25.15 -15.16
C GLU A 379 20.81 24.37 -16.49
N ALA A 380 21.31 24.95 -17.59
CA ALA A 380 21.29 24.34 -18.90
C ALA A 380 22.13 23.04 -18.97
N GLU A 381 23.30 23.02 -18.33
CA GLU A 381 24.16 21.84 -18.24
C GLU A 381 23.53 20.75 -17.39
N MET A 382 22.93 21.13 -16.28
CA MET A 382 22.36 20.20 -15.31
C MET A 382 20.99 19.65 -15.74
N LYS A 383 20.20 20.34 -16.55
CA LYS A 383 18.87 19.90 -16.94
C LYS A 383 18.82 18.43 -17.39
N PRO A 384 19.68 17.93 -18.30
CA PRO A 384 19.66 16.51 -18.70
C PRO A 384 20.04 15.55 -17.57
N VAL A 385 20.81 16.02 -16.56
CA VAL A 385 21.14 15.24 -15.35
C VAL A 385 19.92 15.13 -14.48
N LEU A 386 19.22 16.25 -14.22
CA LEU A 386 18.01 16.28 -13.40
C LEU A 386 16.91 15.40 -13.98
N ASP A 387 16.74 15.40 -15.32
CA ASP A 387 15.78 14.53 -16.00
C ASP A 387 16.10 13.03 -15.79
N LEU A 388 17.39 12.65 -15.80
CA LEU A 388 17.82 11.28 -15.50
C LEU A 388 17.63 10.90 -14.03
N LEU A 389 17.98 11.80 -13.11
CA LEU A 389 17.79 11.58 -11.66
C LEU A 389 16.30 11.42 -11.32
N ARG A 390 15.41 12.25 -11.89
CA ARG A 390 13.95 12.12 -11.73
C ARG A 390 13.48 10.75 -12.21
N LYS A 391 13.88 10.31 -13.39
CA LYS A 391 13.49 9.01 -13.96
C LYS A 391 14.04 7.84 -13.15
N SER A 392 15.28 7.93 -12.70
CA SER A 392 15.90 6.92 -11.86
C SER A 392 15.18 6.77 -10.53
N GLN A 393 14.98 7.89 -9.81
CA GLN A 393 14.36 7.86 -8.49
C GLN A 393 12.88 7.46 -8.54
N TRP A 394 12.12 7.89 -9.55
CA TRP A 394 10.75 7.44 -9.74
C TRP A 394 10.67 5.91 -9.85
N ARG A 395 11.53 5.28 -10.65
CA ARG A 395 11.55 3.83 -10.83
C ARG A 395 11.96 3.09 -9.57
N TRP A 396 13.01 3.57 -8.92
CA TRP A 396 13.43 3.00 -7.64
C TRP A 396 12.31 3.08 -6.61
N ASP A 397 11.72 4.25 -6.43
CA ASP A 397 10.69 4.48 -5.42
C ASP A 397 9.42 3.68 -5.73
N PHE A 398 9.01 3.59 -6.99
CA PHE A 398 7.88 2.75 -7.42
C PHE A 398 8.07 1.28 -7.08
N ALA A 399 9.26 0.73 -7.29
CA ALA A 399 9.57 -0.65 -6.94
C ALA A 399 9.65 -0.88 -5.42
N VAL A 400 10.12 0.11 -4.64
CA VAL A 400 10.43 -0.01 -3.22
C VAL A 400 9.25 0.34 -2.32
N ALA A 401 8.39 1.26 -2.73
CA ALA A 401 7.22 1.69 -1.96
C ALA A 401 6.14 0.60 -1.85
N SER A 402 6.19 -0.44 -2.67
CA SER A 402 5.34 -1.64 -2.54
C SER A 402 6.09 -2.77 -1.84
N HIS A 403 5.77 -3.01 -0.57
CA HIS A 403 6.50 -3.99 0.27
C HIS A 403 6.45 -5.43 -0.26
N GLY A 404 5.39 -5.81 -0.98
CA GLY A 404 5.24 -7.14 -1.60
C GLY A 404 5.75 -7.25 -3.05
N ALA A 405 6.24 -6.17 -3.65
CA ALA A 405 6.54 -6.09 -5.08
C ALA A 405 7.50 -7.17 -5.58
N SER A 406 8.56 -7.44 -4.82
CA SER A 406 9.59 -8.45 -5.13
C SER A 406 9.06 -9.89 -5.18
N PHE A 407 7.86 -10.13 -4.68
CA PHE A 407 7.13 -11.39 -4.85
C PHE A 407 5.96 -11.26 -5.84
N HIS A 408 5.17 -10.19 -5.76
CA HIS A 408 4.00 -10.01 -6.62
C HIS A 408 4.36 -9.98 -8.09
N ALA A 409 5.43 -9.25 -8.47
CA ALA A 409 5.90 -9.11 -9.85
C ALA A 409 7.44 -9.03 -9.94
N PRO A 410 8.18 -10.08 -9.56
CA PRO A 410 9.64 -10.03 -9.44
C PRO A 410 10.35 -9.67 -10.75
N GLN A 411 9.86 -10.13 -11.88
CA GLN A 411 10.42 -9.82 -13.21
C GLN A 411 10.27 -8.33 -13.53
N GLU A 412 9.10 -7.76 -13.28
CA GLU A 412 8.83 -6.33 -13.51
C GLU A 412 9.64 -5.46 -12.55
N VAL A 413 9.71 -5.81 -11.27
CA VAL A 413 10.56 -5.12 -10.29
C VAL A 413 12.02 -5.10 -10.71
N THR A 414 12.54 -6.24 -11.17
CA THR A 414 13.91 -6.34 -11.66
C THR A 414 14.13 -5.45 -12.88
N ARG A 415 13.19 -5.42 -13.83
CA ARG A 415 13.24 -4.56 -15.01
C ARG A 415 13.25 -3.07 -14.62
N ILE A 416 12.35 -2.67 -13.75
CA ILE A 416 12.21 -1.28 -13.28
C ILE A 416 13.49 -0.83 -12.55
N LEU A 417 14.03 -1.66 -11.67
CA LEU A 417 15.27 -1.37 -10.95
C LEU A 417 16.49 -1.34 -11.88
N GLY A 418 16.54 -2.22 -12.91
CA GLY A 418 17.55 -2.18 -13.93
C GLY A 418 17.57 -0.86 -14.71
N HIS A 419 16.39 -0.35 -15.10
CA HIS A 419 16.29 0.97 -15.74
C HIS A 419 16.67 2.11 -14.78
N SER A 420 16.31 1.98 -13.49
CA SER A 420 16.71 2.96 -12.48
C SER A 420 18.23 3.04 -12.35
N LEU A 421 18.91 1.88 -12.29
CA LEU A 421 20.36 1.80 -12.22
C LEU A 421 21.03 2.44 -13.44
N ASP A 422 20.55 2.11 -14.64
CA ASP A 422 21.06 2.67 -15.90
C ASP A 422 20.94 4.21 -15.92
N PHE A 423 19.79 4.76 -15.54
CA PHE A 423 19.61 6.22 -15.48
C PHE A 423 20.51 6.89 -14.44
N ALA A 424 20.70 6.26 -13.25
CA ALA A 424 21.63 6.79 -12.25
C ALA A 424 23.06 6.83 -12.76
N GLN A 425 23.53 5.77 -13.42
CA GLN A 425 24.87 5.71 -14.00
C GLN A 425 25.06 6.71 -15.16
N GLN A 426 24.07 6.86 -16.03
CA GLN A 426 24.09 7.90 -17.07
C GLN A 426 24.15 9.31 -16.48
N ALA A 427 23.43 9.57 -15.36
CA ALA A 427 23.49 10.85 -14.67
C ALA A 427 24.91 11.12 -14.14
N ARG A 428 25.52 10.15 -13.45
CA ARG A 428 26.89 10.25 -12.92
C ARG A 428 27.91 10.50 -14.04
N LEU A 429 27.82 9.77 -15.15
CA LEU A 429 28.69 9.98 -16.31
C LEU A 429 28.55 11.40 -16.89
N ARG A 430 27.33 11.96 -16.94
CA ARG A 430 27.10 13.33 -17.39
C ARG A 430 27.67 14.35 -16.40
N ILE A 431 27.50 14.13 -15.09
CA ILE A 431 28.06 14.96 -14.03
C ILE A 431 29.58 15.02 -14.14
N SER A 432 30.27 13.89 -14.31
CA SER A 432 31.72 13.83 -14.49
C SER A 432 32.19 14.68 -15.70
N LYS A 433 31.47 14.60 -16.84
CA LYS A 433 31.77 15.45 -18.02
C LYS A 433 31.52 16.94 -17.76
N ILE A 434 30.50 17.30 -16.98
CA ILE A 434 30.24 18.69 -16.55
C ILE A 434 31.38 19.17 -15.66
N LEU A 435 31.76 18.40 -14.66
CA LEU A 435 32.84 18.72 -13.73
C LEU A 435 34.18 18.94 -14.49
N ALA A 436 34.48 18.09 -15.46
CA ALA A 436 35.68 18.24 -16.30
C ALA A 436 35.69 19.59 -17.06
N ARG A 437 34.54 20.04 -17.58
CA ARG A 437 34.42 21.37 -18.22
C ARG A 437 34.63 22.53 -17.24
N HIS A 438 34.31 22.31 -15.97
CA HIS A 438 34.57 23.25 -14.88
C HIS A 438 35.95 23.06 -14.21
N GLY A 439 36.86 22.34 -14.85
CA GLY A 439 38.26 22.17 -14.41
C GLY A 439 38.46 21.15 -13.29
N TYR A 440 37.47 20.30 -13.01
CA TYR A 440 37.56 19.27 -11.97
C TYR A 440 37.67 17.88 -12.64
N PHE A 441 38.80 17.17 -12.43
CA PHE A 441 39.12 15.89 -13.08
C PHE A 441 39.24 14.73 -12.07
N GLY A 442 39.12 14.98 -10.79
CA GLY A 442 39.22 13.95 -9.74
C GLY A 442 37.86 13.32 -9.41
N ASP A 443 37.92 12.32 -8.55
CA ASP A 443 36.71 11.72 -7.98
C ASP A 443 36.02 12.70 -7.00
N VAL A 444 34.70 12.77 -7.07
CA VAL A 444 33.93 13.56 -6.13
C VAL A 444 34.03 12.93 -4.74
N PRO A 445 34.42 13.68 -3.70
CA PRO A 445 34.49 13.16 -2.35
C PRO A 445 33.07 12.88 -1.83
N LEU A 446 32.75 11.59 -1.67
CA LEU A 446 31.47 11.15 -1.10
C LEU A 446 31.56 11.16 0.43
N PRO A 447 30.55 11.73 1.12
CA PRO A 447 30.49 11.71 2.59
C PRO A 447 30.24 10.29 3.10
N ASP A 448 30.62 10.04 4.34
CA ASP A 448 30.22 8.80 5.02
C ASP A 448 28.74 8.86 5.43
N ILE A 449 27.92 8.10 4.72
CA ILE A 449 26.48 7.92 4.95
C ILE A 449 26.13 6.52 5.42
N SER A 450 27.09 5.78 5.95
CA SER A 450 26.96 4.35 6.32
C SER A 450 25.95 4.06 7.43
N THR A 451 25.44 5.08 8.10
CA THR A 451 24.38 4.95 9.10
C THR A 451 23.31 6.04 8.91
N LYS A 452 22.08 5.76 9.36
CA LYS A 452 20.98 6.75 9.37
C LYS A 452 21.42 8.09 9.97
N ALA A 453 22.09 8.06 11.13
CA ALA A 453 22.54 9.26 11.82
C ALA A 453 23.55 10.07 10.99
N LYS A 454 24.53 9.41 10.34
CA LYS A 454 25.50 10.06 9.46
C LYS A 454 24.83 10.69 8.24
N ALA A 455 23.93 9.94 7.57
CA ALA A 455 23.18 10.44 6.43
C ALA A 455 22.33 11.67 6.81
N GLN A 456 21.62 11.61 7.93
CA GLN A 456 20.81 12.72 8.43
C GLN A 456 21.66 13.92 8.87
N ALA A 457 22.83 13.69 9.48
CA ALA A 457 23.77 14.75 9.83
C ALA A 457 24.33 15.45 8.58
N TYR A 458 24.68 14.70 7.52
CA TYR A 458 25.09 15.28 6.24
C TYR A 458 24.02 16.19 5.63
N LEU A 459 22.74 15.85 5.82
CA LEU A 459 21.61 16.69 5.40
C LEU A 459 21.31 17.87 6.33
N GLY A 460 22.06 18.04 7.42
CA GLY A 460 21.85 19.10 8.40
C GLY A 460 20.56 18.97 9.21
N LEU A 461 20.02 17.76 9.36
CA LEU A 461 18.77 17.52 10.07
C LEU A 461 18.96 17.51 11.60
N ASN A 462 18.24 18.35 12.32
CA ASN A 462 18.20 18.32 13.79
C ASN A 462 17.20 17.23 14.27
N MET A 463 17.66 15.98 14.31
CA MET A 463 16.80 14.86 14.66
C MET A 463 16.45 14.82 16.14
N ASN A 464 17.34 15.30 17.06
CA ASN A 464 17.06 15.33 18.49
C ASN A 464 15.84 16.20 18.79
N GLN A 465 15.75 17.37 18.18
CA GLN A 465 14.59 18.26 18.33
C GLN A 465 13.33 17.58 17.79
N LYS A 466 13.38 17.00 16.57
CA LYS A 466 12.21 16.35 15.95
C LYS A 466 11.67 15.20 16.80
N VAL A 467 12.55 14.37 17.35
CA VAL A 467 12.19 13.27 18.24
C VAL A 467 11.62 13.79 19.55
N GLY A 468 12.25 14.78 20.16
CA GLY A 468 11.79 15.40 21.40
C GLY A 468 10.40 16.05 21.25
N ASP A 469 10.21 16.82 20.17
CA ASP A 469 8.90 17.44 19.88
C ASP A 469 7.82 16.38 19.64
N LYS A 470 8.13 15.31 18.90
CA LYS A 470 7.21 14.19 18.65
C LYS A 470 6.84 13.51 19.96
N GLN A 471 7.79 13.22 20.84
CA GLN A 471 7.51 12.59 22.13
C GLN A 471 6.59 13.47 23.00
N LYS A 472 6.83 14.80 23.02
CA LYS A 472 5.95 15.74 23.71
C LYS A 472 4.55 15.75 23.11
N PHE A 473 4.42 15.73 21.77
CA PHE A 473 3.14 15.63 21.08
C PHE A 473 2.37 14.37 21.49
N LEU A 474 3.03 13.21 21.49
CA LEU A 474 2.41 11.93 21.86
C LEU A 474 1.96 11.92 23.32
N ASN A 475 2.71 12.55 24.23
CA ASN A 475 2.42 12.56 25.65
C ASN A 475 1.40 13.65 26.07
N THR A 476 1.15 14.67 25.24
CA THR A 476 0.26 15.79 25.62
C THR A 476 -0.91 16.00 24.68
N ILE A 477 -0.67 16.08 23.39
CA ILE A 477 -1.71 16.40 22.40
C ILE A 477 -2.59 15.19 22.09
N VAL A 478 -1.98 14.01 21.87
CA VAL A 478 -2.75 12.78 21.55
C VAL A 478 -3.71 12.41 22.69
N PRO A 479 -3.34 12.41 23.99
CA PRO A 479 -4.28 12.17 25.07
C PRO A 479 -5.41 13.22 25.14
N ALA A 480 -5.12 14.49 24.84
CA ALA A 480 -6.14 15.52 24.76
C ALA A 480 -7.15 15.25 23.64
N TRP A 481 -6.69 14.79 22.44
CA TRP A 481 -7.57 14.38 21.36
C TRP A 481 -8.47 13.20 21.73
N VAL A 482 -7.92 12.19 22.41
CA VAL A 482 -8.71 11.04 22.92
C VAL A 482 -9.77 11.51 23.91
N LYS A 483 -9.42 12.39 24.86
CA LYS A 483 -10.38 12.97 25.81
C LYS A 483 -11.51 13.73 25.11
N GLN A 484 -11.18 14.55 24.11
CA GLN A 484 -12.15 15.29 23.30
C GLN A 484 -13.10 14.33 22.52
N ALA A 485 -12.56 13.25 21.92
CA ALA A 485 -13.36 12.27 21.22
C ALA A 485 -14.36 11.58 22.14
N LYS A 486 -13.90 11.14 23.32
CA LYS A 486 -14.77 10.53 24.35
C LYS A 486 -15.84 11.49 24.85
N ALA A 487 -15.51 12.76 25.10
CA ALA A 487 -16.47 13.78 25.49
C ALA A 487 -17.52 14.07 24.41
N ALA A 488 -17.17 13.85 23.14
CA ALA A 488 -18.09 13.94 22.01
C ALA A 488 -18.81 12.61 21.70
N HIS A 489 -18.77 11.63 22.61
CA HIS A 489 -19.39 10.30 22.49
C HIS A 489 -19.00 9.55 21.21
N ARG A 490 -17.76 9.74 20.70
CA ARG A 490 -17.25 8.97 19.57
C ARG A 490 -16.74 7.61 20.04
N ALA A 491 -16.93 6.60 19.20
CA ALA A 491 -16.25 5.32 19.41
C ALA A 491 -14.73 5.53 19.40
N VAL A 492 -14.03 4.89 20.32
CA VAL A 492 -12.58 4.99 20.46
C VAL A 492 -12.03 3.59 20.65
N GLU A 493 -11.31 3.08 19.65
CA GLU A 493 -10.71 1.74 19.66
C GLU A 493 -9.27 1.69 20.19
N MET A 494 -8.69 2.82 20.52
CA MET A 494 -7.28 2.93 20.95
C MET A 494 -7.12 2.61 22.45
#